data_7eedd6941bdf85916f97d3200300893f
#
_entry.id   7eedd6941bdf85916f97d3200300893f
#
_cell.length_a   1.000
_cell.length_b   1.000
_cell.length_c   1.000
_cell.angle_alpha   90.00
_cell.angle_beta   90.00
_cell.angle_gamma   90.00
#
_symmetry.space_group_name_H-M   'P 1'
#
loop_
_entity.id
_entity.type
_entity.pdbx_description
1 polymer ?
#
loop_
_entity_poly.entity_id
_entity_poly.type
_entity_poly.pdbx_seq_one_letter_code
_entity_poly.pdbx_strand_id
1 'polypeptide(L)'
;SRGLGDVYKRQTLHVVDHKGRFPFDVKLHPVKRPDWQYRQLEKVFVMSDPHGRLDCVISLLQGNGVIDKNYNWSFGSNHLMVIGDIFDRGKDVPQIFWLFYKLEDEAAKAGGTVSFLLGNHEPLVLANDLRYTKDKYKVLAQKLNMNYPKLFGPDTELGKWLGTRNTMQTIGSDLYVHAGLGKNFYDRNLSIPTVNEEMSKALFMNKKERRALSPLTAFLYGNDGPIWYLSLIHI
;
A
#
# COMPACT_ATOMS: atom_id res chain seq x y z
N SER A 1 0.79 -33.46 -9.58
CA SER A 1 0.26 -32.13 -9.23
C SER A 1 1.43 -31.16 -9.09
N ARG A 2 1.56 -30.23 -10.03
CA ARG A 2 2.53 -29.14 -9.92
C ARG A 2 2.04 -28.23 -8.80
N GLY A 3 2.84 -28.04 -7.75
CA GLY A 3 2.48 -27.23 -6.59
C GLY A 3 2.35 -25.74 -6.95
N LEU A 4 1.50 -25.00 -6.22
CA LEU A 4 1.30 -23.54 -6.35
C LEU A 4 2.63 -22.74 -6.40
N GLY A 5 3.68 -23.23 -5.71
CA GLY A 5 5.01 -22.63 -5.73
C GLY A 5 5.71 -22.63 -7.11
N ASP A 6 5.35 -23.54 -8.02
CA ASP A 6 5.94 -23.58 -9.37
C ASP A 6 5.32 -22.56 -10.32
N VAL A 7 4.08 -22.12 -10.06
CA VAL A 7 3.40 -21.10 -10.86
C VAL A 7 4.06 -19.73 -10.63
N TYR A 8 4.37 -19.39 -9.40
CA TYR A 8 5.03 -18.12 -9.06
C TYR A 8 6.46 -18.01 -9.61
N LYS A 9 7.19 -19.12 -9.68
CA LYS A 9 8.58 -19.12 -10.17
C LYS A 9 8.74 -18.80 -11.66
N ARG A 10 7.68 -18.84 -12.45
CA ARG A 10 7.74 -18.70 -13.91
C ARG A 10 7.23 -17.41 -14.48
N GLN A 11 6.60 -16.58 -13.66
CA GLN A 11 6.02 -15.32 -14.13
C GLN A 11 6.92 -14.14 -13.75
N THR A 12 7.41 -13.44 -14.76
CA THR A 12 8.16 -12.19 -14.62
C THR A 12 7.41 -11.09 -15.34
N LEU A 13 7.17 -9.98 -14.65
CA LEU A 13 6.54 -8.79 -15.19
C LEU A 13 7.62 -7.73 -15.43
N HIS A 14 7.71 -7.23 -16.67
CA HIS A 14 8.57 -6.10 -17.00
C HIS A 14 7.83 -4.79 -16.79
N VAL A 15 8.39 -3.89 -15.98
CA VAL A 15 7.78 -2.62 -15.61
C VAL A 15 8.68 -1.48 -16.04
N VAL A 16 8.05 -0.46 -16.63
CA VAL A 16 8.67 0.85 -16.95
C VAL A 16 7.70 1.96 -16.56
N ASP A 17 8.21 3.18 -16.40
CA ASP A 17 7.34 4.35 -16.20
C ASP A 17 6.57 4.71 -17.49
N HIS A 18 5.70 5.70 -17.40
CA HIS A 18 4.89 6.16 -18.54
C HIS A 18 5.71 6.76 -19.70
N LYS A 19 7.02 6.91 -19.54
CA LYS A 19 7.97 7.40 -20.57
C LYS A 19 8.96 6.32 -21.02
N GLY A 20 8.80 5.08 -20.57
CA GLY A 20 9.72 3.97 -20.85
C GLY A 20 11.02 4.01 -20.06
N ARG A 21 11.08 4.74 -18.94
CA ARG A 21 12.24 4.85 -18.06
C ARG A 21 12.09 3.95 -16.84
N PHE A 22 13.15 3.81 -16.05
CA PHE A 22 13.20 3.05 -14.80
C PHE A 22 12.76 1.59 -14.97
N PRO A 23 13.42 0.83 -15.89
CA PRO A 23 13.04 -0.56 -16.15
C PRO A 23 13.40 -1.47 -14.97
N PHE A 24 12.44 -2.25 -14.48
CA PHE A 24 12.70 -3.29 -13.52
C PHE A 24 11.79 -4.50 -13.74
N ASP A 25 12.25 -5.65 -13.29
CA ASP A 25 11.53 -6.91 -13.39
C ASP A 25 10.93 -7.28 -12.04
N VAL A 26 9.71 -7.74 -12.06
CA VAL A 26 8.98 -8.22 -10.88
C VAL A 26 8.73 -9.71 -11.02
N LYS A 27 9.23 -10.49 -10.07
CA LYS A 27 8.86 -11.89 -9.90
C LYS A 27 7.70 -12.00 -8.95
N LEU A 28 6.66 -12.71 -9.34
CA LEU A 28 5.53 -12.95 -8.45
C LEU A 28 5.97 -13.84 -7.28
N HIS A 29 5.46 -13.54 -6.10
CA HIS A 29 5.74 -14.28 -4.88
C HIS A 29 4.44 -14.49 -4.07
N PRO A 30 4.41 -15.46 -3.14
CA PRO A 30 3.25 -15.65 -2.27
C PRO A 30 2.95 -14.40 -1.47
N VAL A 31 1.68 -14.03 -1.40
CA VAL A 31 1.18 -12.88 -0.65
C VAL A 31 0.67 -13.35 0.71
N LYS A 32 1.12 -12.68 1.76
CA LYS A 32 0.66 -12.92 3.13
C LYS A 32 0.52 -11.60 3.88
N ARG A 33 -0.29 -11.58 4.93
CA ARG A 33 -0.36 -10.42 5.81
C ARG A 33 0.98 -10.25 6.54
N PRO A 34 1.58 -9.05 6.49
CA PRO A 34 2.77 -8.75 7.27
C PRO A 34 2.44 -8.67 8.77
N ASP A 35 3.46 -8.78 9.61
CA ASP A 35 3.35 -8.48 11.02
C ASP A 35 2.95 -7.01 11.22
N TRP A 36 2.32 -6.72 12.36
CA TRP A 36 1.97 -5.35 12.73
C TRP A 36 2.95 -4.74 13.73
N GLN A 37 3.78 -5.56 14.36
CA GLN A 37 4.76 -5.16 15.37
C GLN A 37 6.15 -5.62 14.97
N TYR A 38 7.09 -4.67 14.94
CA TYR A 38 8.49 -4.89 14.62
C TYR A 38 9.37 -4.37 15.74
N ARG A 39 10.54 -5.01 15.92
CA ARG A 39 11.55 -4.52 16.87
C ARG A 39 12.16 -3.22 16.38
N GLN A 40 12.72 -2.44 17.31
CA GLN A 40 13.51 -1.26 16.99
C GLN A 40 14.71 -1.63 16.11
N LEU A 41 14.95 -0.86 15.07
CA LEU A 41 16.06 -1.01 14.14
C LEU A 41 16.93 0.25 14.13
N GLU A 42 18.17 0.12 13.63
CA GLU A 42 19.07 1.28 13.51
C GLU A 42 18.55 2.29 12.50
N LYS A 43 17.98 1.81 11.38
CA LYS A 43 17.50 2.66 10.30
C LYS A 43 16.09 2.27 9.86
N VAL A 44 15.24 3.26 9.84
CA VAL A 44 13.91 3.20 9.24
C VAL A 44 13.81 4.35 8.26
N PHE A 45 13.56 4.06 7.00
CA PHE A 45 13.25 5.09 6.00
C PHE A 45 11.73 5.19 5.86
N VAL A 46 11.19 6.37 6.14
CA VAL A 46 9.75 6.63 6.11
C VAL A 46 9.42 7.54 4.94
N MET A 47 8.42 7.17 4.15
CA MET A 47 7.84 8.02 3.12
C MET A 47 6.33 7.88 3.07
N SER A 48 5.65 8.89 2.53
CA SER A 48 4.20 8.92 2.40
C SER A 48 3.78 9.58 1.08
N ASP A 49 2.56 9.29 0.65
CA ASP A 49 1.86 9.97 -0.44
C ASP A 49 2.62 10.03 -1.79
N PRO A 50 3.15 8.92 -2.31
CA PRO A 50 3.85 8.93 -3.59
C PRO A 50 2.96 9.26 -4.79
N HIS A 51 1.65 9.07 -4.69
CA HIS A 51 0.64 9.50 -5.66
C HIS A 51 1.06 9.35 -7.13
N GLY A 52 1.48 8.15 -7.53
CA GLY A 52 1.84 7.86 -8.92
C GLY A 52 3.09 8.58 -9.45
N ARG A 53 3.97 9.10 -8.57
CA ARG A 53 5.22 9.78 -8.93
C ARG A 53 6.41 8.82 -8.77
N LEU A 54 6.52 7.85 -9.69
CA LEU A 54 7.61 6.85 -9.67
C LEU A 54 8.98 7.52 -9.72
N ASP A 55 9.16 8.59 -10.49
CA ASP A 55 10.39 9.37 -10.58
C ASP A 55 10.87 9.88 -9.20
N CYS A 56 9.95 10.42 -8.42
CA CYS A 56 10.25 10.88 -7.06
C CYS A 56 10.58 9.71 -6.12
N VAL A 57 9.80 8.62 -6.19
CA VAL A 57 10.04 7.41 -5.39
C VAL A 57 11.44 6.85 -5.65
N ILE A 58 11.81 6.65 -6.92
CA ILE A 58 13.13 6.14 -7.30
C ILE A 58 14.23 7.06 -6.78
N SER A 59 14.09 8.37 -7.00
CA SER A 59 15.08 9.36 -6.54
C SER A 59 15.29 9.34 -5.03
N LEU A 60 14.19 9.29 -4.26
CA LEU A 60 14.24 9.22 -2.79
C LEU A 60 14.90 7.91 -2.31
N LEU A 61 14.49 6.78 -2.85
CA LEU A 61 15.00 5.48 -2.41
C LEU A 61 16.46 5.27 -2.79
N GLN A 62 16.88 5.67 -4.00
CA GLN A 62 18.29 5.62 -4.41
C GLN A 62 19.15 6.59 -3.61
N GLY A 63 18.68 7.83 -3.45
CA GLY A 63 19.43 8.88 -2.72
C GLY A 63 19.68 8.54 -1.25
N ASN A 64 18.86 7.66 -0.66
CA ASN A 64 18.98 7.21 0.72
C ASN A 64 19.52 5.77 0.85
N GLY A 65 19.98 5.16 -0.24
CA GLY A 65 20.56 3.83 -0.22
C GLY A 65 19.58 2.69 0.06
N VAL A 66 18.28 2.94 -0.09
CA VAL A 66 17.24 1.91 0.09
C VAL A 66 17.20 0.95 -1.09
N ILE A 67 17.39 1.46 -2.30
CA ILE A 67 17.55 0.67 -3.51
C ILE A 67 18.85 1.06 -4.25
N ASP A 68 19.40 0.14 -5.01
CA ASP A 68 20.58 0.36 -5.83
C ASP A 68 20.24 0.99 -7.20
N LYS A 69 21.28 1.16 -8.04
CA LYS A 69 21.15 1.71 -9.41
C LYS A 69 20.28 0.85 -10.33
N ASN A 70 20.06 -0.42 -10.00
CA ASN A 70 19.25 -1.37 -10.75
C ASN A 70 17.85 -1.56 -10.12
N TYR A 71 17.46 -0.69 -9.18
CA TYR A 71 16.18 -0.71 -8.48
C TYR A 71 15.95 -1.96 -7.62
N ASN A 72 17.02 -2.59 -7.15
CA ASN A 72 16.99 -3.71 -6.24
C ASN A 72 17.21 -3.24 -4.79
N TRP A 73 16.69 -4.01 -3.83
CA TRP A 73 16.89 -3.73 -2.42
C TRP A 73 18.36 -3.67 -2.04
N SER A 74 18.77 -2.61 -1.37
CA SER A 74 20.15 -2.39 -0.88
C SER A 74 20.19 -1.89 0.56
N PHE A 75 19.08 -1.97 1.28
CA PHE A 75 18.95 -1.43 2.65
C PHE A 75 19.25 -2.48 3.73
N GLY A 76 19.73 -3.65 3.39
CA GLY A 76 20.09 -4.71 4.31
C GLY A 76 18.92 -5.17 5.17
N SER A 77 19.15 -5.26 6.49
CA SER A 77 18.13 -5.65 7.48
C SER A 77 17.25 -4.51 7.98
N ASN A 78 17.34 -3.33 7.39
CA ASN A 78 16.58 -2.15 7.78
C ASN A 78 15.15 -2.15 7.24
N HIS A 79 14.37 -1.15 7.59
CA HIS A 79 12.95 -1.08 7.31
C HIS A 79 12.60 0.12 6.41
N LEU A 80 11.93 -0.15 5.31
CA LEU A 80 11.23 0.86 4.51
C LEU A 80 9.76 0.89 4.94
N MET A 81 9.30 2.02 5.45
CA MET A 81 7.90 2.27 5.81
C MET A 81 7.27 3.24 4.83
N VAL A 82 6.26 2.79 4.09
CA VAL A 82 5.46 3.62 3.17
C VAL A 82 4.07 3.81 3.76
N ILE A 83 3.71 5.06 4.06
CA ILE A 83 2.49 5.39 4.79
C ILE A 83 1.38 5.83 3.83
N GLY A 84 0.95 4.93 2.95
CA GLY A 84 -0.26 5.08 2.14
C GLY A 84 -0.19 6.03 0.95
N ASP A 85 -1.30 6.11 0.25
CA ASP A 85 -1.60 7.02 -0.85
C ASP A 85 -0.68 6.89 -2.08
N ILE A 86 -0.64 5.67 -2.62
CA ILE A 86 -0.03 5.42 -3.93
C ILE A 86 -0.98 5.82 -5.07
N PHE A 87 -2.28 5.57 -4.89
CA PHE A 87 -3.29 5.92 -5.89
C PHE A 87 -3.40 7.41 -6.13
N ASP A 88 -3.93 7.73 -7.31
CA ASP A 88 -4.31 9.05 -7.78
C ASP A 88 -3.15 10.00 -8.14
N ARG A 89 -3.51 11.08 -8.79
CA ARG A 89 -2.72 12.25 -9.21
C ARG A 89 -1.62 11.98 -10.24
N GLY A 90 -0.66 11.09 -9.97
CA GLY A 90 0.46 10.79 -10.87
C GLY A 90 0.12 9.82 -11.99
N LYS A 91 1.11 9.50 -12.82
CA LYS A 91 0.93 8.67 -14.02
C LYS A 91 1.43 7.23 -13.86
N ASP A 92 2.11 6.90 -12.77
CA ASP A 92 2.81 5.63 -12.60
C ASP A 92 2.35 4.89 -11.34
N VAL A 93 1.03 4.90 -11.08
CA VAL A 93 0.41 4.23 -9.92
C VAL A 93 0.70 2.72 -9.90
N PRO A 94 0.40 1.94 -10.96
CA PRO A 94 0.68 0.50 -10.93
C PRO A 94 2.17 0.20 -10.78
N GLN A 95 3.03 1.02 -11.39
CA GLN A 95 4.47 0.85 -11.34
C GLN A 95 5.02 0.97 -9.92
N ILE A 96 4.48 1.90 -9.12
CA ILE A 96 4.87 2.07 -7.72
C ILE A 96 4.41 0.87 -6.89
N PHE A 97 3.18 0.38 -7.09
CA PHE A 97 2.71 -0.84 -6.44
C PHE A 97 3.63 -2.03 -6.75
N TRP A 98 3.98 -2.24 -8.01
CA TRP A 98 4.87 -3.32 -8.42
C TRP A 98 6.29 -3.17 -7.86
N LEU A 99 6.79 -1.94 -7.72
CA LEU A 99 8.08 -1.71 -7.08
C LEU A 99 8.06 -2.15 -5.62
N PHE A 100 7.07 -1.73 -4.83
CA PHE A 100 6.99 -2.14 -3.43
C PHE A 100 6.69 -3.63 -3.24
N TYR A 101 5.87 -4.21 -4.11
CA TYR A 101 5.65 -5.66 -4.15
C TYR A 101 6.98 -6.42 -4.37
N LYS A 102 7.78 -6.00 -5.34
CA LYS A 102 9.11 -6.54 -5.61
C LYS A 102 10.05 -6.39 -4.41
N LEU A 103 10.14 -5.18 -3.87
CA LEU A 103 11.05 -4.87 -2.78
C LEU A 103 10.69 -5.60 -1.48
N GLU A 104 9.42 -5.88 -1.23
CA GLU A 104 8.98 -6.67 -0.06
C GLU A 104 9.65 -8.05 -0.03
N ASP A 105 9.66 -8.77 -1.14
CA ASP A 105 10.29 -10.08 -1.25
C ASP A 105 11.83 -10.00 -1.16
N GLU A 106 12.42 -9.01 -1.83
CA GLU A 106 13.88 -8.81 -1.80
C GLU A 106 14.38 -8.41 -0.41
N ALA A 107 13.65 -7.54 0.28
CA ALA A 107 13.94 -7.15 1.66
C ALA A 107 13.86 -8.35 2.61
N ALA A 108 12.81 -9.16 2.50
CA ALA A 108 12.64 -10.36 3.33
C ALA A 108 13.81 -11.33 3.16
N LYS A 109 14.31 -11.52 1.95
CA LYS A 109 15.50 -12.35 1.65
C LYS A 109 16.79 -11.80 2.24
N ALA A 110 16.88 -10.48 2.39
CA ALA A 110 18.02 -9.79 3.01
C ALA A 110 17.88 -9.60 4.54
N GLY A 111 16.80 -10.10 5.15
CA GLY A 111 16.50 -9.89 6.56
C GLY A 111 15.92 -8.52 6.89
N GLY A 112 15.55 -7.74 5.88
CA GLY A 112 14.90 -6.43 6.01
C GLY A 112 13.38 -6.51 5.84
N THR A 113 12.75 -5.35 5.83
CA THR A 113 11.28 -5.25 5.74
C THR A 113 10.87 -4.07 4.88
N VAL A 114 9.86 -4.29 4.03
CA VAL A 114 9.08 -3.24 3.38
C VAL A 114 7.67 -3.30 3.93
N SER A 115 7.21 -2.20 4.50
CA SER A 115 5.82 -2.02 4.93
C SER A 115 5.13 -1.00 4.04
N PHE A 116 3.92 -1.33 3.59
CA PHE A 116 3.00 -0.39 2.99
C PHE A 116 1.72 -0.37 3.82
N LEU A 117 1.40 0.79 4.38
CA LEU A 117 0.15 1.02 5.11
C LEU A 117 -0.89 1.63 4.18
N LEU A 118 -2.16 1.27 4.41
CA LEU A 118 -3.27 1.83 3.65
C LEU A 118 -3.47 3.32 4.00
N GLY A 119 -3.52 4.17 2.97
CA GLY A 119 -3.99 5.54 3.07
C GLY A 119 -5.46 5.67 2.70
N ASN A 120 -5.97 6.90 2.63
CA ASN A 120 -7.38 7.14 2.31
C ASN A 120 -7.67 7.02 0.80
N HIS A 121 -6.69 7.23 -0.07
CA HIS A 121 -6.87 7.09 -1.51
C HIS A 121 -7.02 5.63 -1.96
N GLU A 122 -6.44 4.65 -1.27
CA GLU A 122 -6.62 3.25 -1.59
C GLU A 122 -8.10 2.83 -1.55
N PRO A 123 -8.82 2.95 -0.42
CA PRO A 123 -10.24 2.59 -0.38
C PRO A 123 -11.14 3.51 -1.22
N LEU A 124 -10.77 4.76 -1.48
CA LEU A 124 -11.53 5.63 -2.40
C LEU A 124 -11.56 5.03 -3.80
N VAL A 125 -10.40 4.76 -4.39
CA VAL A 125 -10.31 4.20 -5.74
C VAL A 125 -10.94 2.82 -5.82
N LEU A 126 -10.67 1.95 -4.86
CA LEU A 126 -11.20 0.59 -4.83
C LEU A 126 -12.73 0.56 -4.67
N ALA A 127 -13.33 1.59 -4.07
CA ALA A 127 -14.78 1.80 -4.01
C ALA A 127 -15.35 2.59 -5.20
N ASN A 128 -14.57 2.77 -6.27
CA ASN A 128 -14.94 3.49 -7.49
C ASN A 128 -15.14 5.02 -7.32
N ASP A 129 -14.50 5.62 -6.33
CA ASP A 129 -14.39 7.08 -6.27
C ASP A 129 -13.15 7.54 -7.05
N LEU A 130 -13.37 7.93 -8.29
CA LEU A 130 -12.31 8.25 -9.27
C LEU A 130 -12.10 9.76 -9.47
N ARG A 131 -12.53 10.59 -8.53
CA ARG A 131 -12.43 12.06 -8.66
C ARG A 131 -11.00 12.56 -8.87
N TYR A 132 -10.03 11.90 -8.27
CA TYR A 132 -8.61 12.26 -8.33
C TYR A 132 -7.79 11.41 -9.30
N THR A 133 -8.43 10.45 -9.98
CA THR A 133 -7.77 9.53 -10.91
C THR A 133 -7.48 10.22 -12.24
N LYS A 134 -6.26 10.06 -12.76
CA LYS A 134 -5.87 10.60 -14.08
C LYS A 134 -6.68 9.96 -15.21
N ASP A 135 -7.06 10.76 -16.19
CA ASP A 135 -7.90 10.35 -17.33
C ASP A 135 -7.28 9.20 -18.12
N LYS A 136 -5.95 9.12 -18.24
CA LYS A 136 -5.29 8.00 -18.92
C LYS A 136 -5.70 6.63 -18.37
N TYR A 137 -5.93 6.51 -17.06
CA TYR A 137 -6.37 5.25 -16.44
C TYR A 137 -7.84 4.97 -16.74
N LYS A 138 -8.67 6.01 -16.80
CA LYS A 138 -10.08 5.88 -17.21
C LYS A 138 -10.17 5.41 -18.65
N VAL A 139 -9.35 5.99 -19.54
CA VAL A 139 -9.25 5.59 -20.96
C VAL A 139 -8.73 4.16 -21.10
N LEU A 140 -7.71 3.79 -20.34
CA LEU A 140 -7.19 2.41 -20.34
C LEU A 140 -8.26 1.41 -19.93
N ALA A 141 -8.98 1.70 -18.84
CA ALA A 141 -10.06 0.86 -18.37
C ALA A 141 -11.17 0.70 -19.42
N GLN A 142 -11.56 1.78 -20.09
CA GLN A 142 -12.52 1.74 -21.21
C GLN A 142 -12.02 0.85 -22.36
N LYS A 143 -10.75 0.99 -22.76
CA LYS A 143 -10.17 0.14 -23.84
C LYS A 143 -10.14 -1.33 -23.48
N LEU A 144 -9.98 -1.65 -22.20
CA LEU A 144 -10.03 -3.03 -21.70
C LEU A 144 -11.45 -3.52 -21.40
N ASN A 145 -12.46 -2.68 -21.66
CA ASN A 145 -13.85 -2.93 -21.31
C ASN A 145 -14.00 -3.32 -19.81
N MET A 146 -13.26 -2.66 -18.96
CA MET A 146 -13.23 -2.88 -17.52
C MET A 146 -13.43 -1.58 -16.75
N ASN A 147 -13.95 -1.68 -15.55
CA ASN A 147 -13.92 -0.56 -14.62
C ASN A 147 -12.51 -0.45 -13.99
N TYR A 148 -11.95 0.76 -13.88
CA TYR A 148 -10.59 0.98 -13.36
C TYR A 148 -10.30 0.26 -12.03
N PRO A 149 -11.16 0.33 -11.00
CA PRO A 149 -10.94 -0.41 -9.76
C PRO A 149 -10.80 -1.92 -9.92
N LYS A 150 -11.43 -2.52 -10.95
CA LYS A 150 -11.32 -3.96 -11.19
C LYS A 150 -9.92 -4.41 -11.59
N LEU A 151 -9.06 -3.49 -12.07
CA LEU A 151 -7.64 -3.79 -12.32
C LEU A 151 -6.87 -4.10 -11.04
N PHE A 152 -7.40 -3.70 -9.89
CA PHE A 152 -6.87 -3.93 -8.55
C PHE A 152 -7.86 -4.72 -7.67
N GLY A 153 -8.79 -5.42 -8.27
CA GLY A 153 -9.81 -6.20 -7.56
C GLY A 153 -9.21 -7.38 -6.78
N PRO A 154 -9.97 -7.97 -5.86
CA PRO A 154 -9.47 -9.01 -4.95
C PRO A 154 -8.97 -10.28 -5.65
N ASP A 155 -9.34 -10.49 -6.91
CA ASP A 155 -8.90 -11.64 -7.71
C ASP A 155 -7.59 -11.37 -8.48
N THR A 156 -7.10 -10.14 -8.50
CA THR A 156 -5.83 -9.77 -9.14
C THR A 156 -4.68 -9.91 -8.15
N GLU A 157 -3.45 -10.05 -8.66
CA GLU A 157 -2.27 -10.16 -7.79
C GLU A 157 -2.06 -8.94 -6.90
N LEU A 158 -2.14 -7.72 -7.46
CA LEU A 158 -2.05 -6.50 -6.66
C LEU A 158 -3.24 -6.33 -5.70
N GLY A 159 -4.44 -6.75 -6.11
CA GLY A 159 -5.60 -6.71 -5.23
C GLY A 159 -5.47 -7.66 -4.03
N LYS A 160 -4.95 -8.86 -4.24
CA LYS A 160 -4.62 -9.79 -3.14
C LYS A 160 -3.58 -9.18 -2.21
N TRP A 161 -2.53 -8.57 -2.76
CA TRP A 161 -1.51 -7.89 -1.98
C TRP A 161 -2.10 -6.73 -1.17
N LEU A 162 -2.90 -5.85 -1.78
CA LEU A 162 -3.59 -4.74 -1.09
C LEU A 162 -4.50 -5.25 0.02
N GLY A 163 -5.23 -6.32 -0.20
CA GLY A 163 -6.13 -6.94 0.78
C GLY A 163 -5.42 -7.50 2.02
N THR A 164 -4.10 -7.65 1.98
CA THR A 164 -3.30 -8.09 3.13
C THR A 164 -2.59 -6.94 3.85
N ARG A 165 -2.64 -5.72 3.33
CA ARG A 165 -1.90 -4.60 3.93
C ARG A 165 -2.52 -4.14 5.23
N ASN A 166 -1.67 -3.74 6.17
CA ASN A 166 -2.08 -3.17 7.44
C ASN A 166 -2.43 -1.68 7.29
N THR A 167 -3.23 -1.19 8.20
CA THR A 167 -3.50 0.25 8.37
C THR A 167 -2.58 0.86 9.41
N MET A 168 -2.20 0.09 10.40
CA MET A 168 -1.36 0.52 11.52
C MET A 168 -0.26 -0.50 11.79
N GLN A 169 0.95 -0.03 12.07
CA GLN A 169 2.09 -0.86 12.47
C GLN A 169 2.95 -0.13 13.50
N THR A 170 3.66 -0.89 14.32
CA THR A 170 4.68 -0.36 15.23
C THR A 170 6.07 -0.83 14.85
N ILE A 171 7.08 0.03 15.05
CA ILE A 171 8.51 -0.31 15.03
C ILE A 171 9.10 0.20 16.32
N GLY A 172 9.50 -0.72 17.22
CA GLY A 172 9.85 -0.32 18.59
C GLY A 172 8.69 0.33 19.31
N SER A 173 8.89 1.55 19.81
CA SER A 173 7.87 2.37 20.48
C SER A 173 7.05 3.24 19.52
N ASP A 174 7.45 3.33 18.25
CA ASP A 174 6.84 4.25 17.29
C ASP A 174 5.66 3.61 16.58
N LEU A 175 4.55 4.33 16.52
CA LEU A 175 3.34 3.93 15.81
C LEU A 175 3.23 4.68 14.49
N TYR A 176 2.99 3.92 13.41
CA TYR A 176 2.81 4.44 12.06
C TYR A 176 1.38 4.27 11.60
N VAL A 177 0.81 5.34 11.07
CA VAL A 177 -0.55 5.42 10.55
C VAL A 177 -0.63 6.55 9.52
N HIS A 178 -1.49 6.43 8.52
CA HIS A 178 -1.55 7.41 7.41
C HIS A 178 -2.00 8.82 7.85
N ALA A 179 -3.05 8.91 8.64
CA ALA A 179 -3.54 10.18 9.14
C ALA A 179 -3.16 10.36 10.63
N GLY A 180 -4.12 10.43 11.51
CA GLY A 180 -3.89 10.57 12.94
C GLY A 180 -4.86 9.73 13.76
N LEU A 181 -4.66 9.77 15.07
CA LEU A 181 -5.54 9.13 16.04
C LEU A 181 -6.08 10.20 16.99
N GLY A 182 -7.39 10.43 16.92
CA GLY A 182 -8.06 11.38 17.80
C GLY A 182 -8.60 10.73 19.06
N LYS A 183 -9.16 11.59 19.95
CA LYS A 183 -9.76 11.13 21.19
C LYS A 183 -10.84 10.07 20.98
N ASN A 184 -11.69 10.24 19.98
CA ASN A 184 -12.76 9.29 19.66
C ASN A 184 -12.23 7.89 19.27
N PHE A 185 -11.06 7.82 18.63
CA PHE A 185 -10.38 6.57 18.34
C PHE A 185 -9.79 5.96 19.61
N TYR A 186 -9.09 6.77 20.41
CA TYR A 186 -8.45 6.34 21.65
C TYR A 186 -9.47 5.77 22.65
N ASP A 187 -10.60 6.45 22.83
CA ASP A 187 -11.66 6.03 23.79
C ASP A 187 -12.29 4.67 23.44
N ARG A 188 -12.11 4.18 22.21
CA ARG A 188 -12.58 2.85 21.79
C ARG A 188 -11.68 1.71 22.22
N ASN A 189 -10.47 2.01 22.67
CA ASN A 189 -9.49 1.03 23.14
C ASN A 189 -9.31 -0.16 22.18
N LEU A 190 -9.19 0.12 20.89
CA LEU A 190 -9.04 -0.88 19.84
C LEU A 190 -7.60 -1.39 19.77
N SER A 191 -7.42 -2.70 19.65
CA SER A 191 -6.11 -3.26 19.35
C SER A 191 -5.71 -3.03 17.88
N ILE A 192 -4.41 -2.89 17.63
CA ILE A 192 -3.89 -2.74 16.26
C ILE A 192 -4.31 -3.92 15.36
N PRO A 193 -4.21 -5.20 15.78
CA PRO A 193 -4.71 -6.31 14.97
C PRO A 193 -6.20 -6.19 14.61
N THR A 194 -7.04 -5.77 15.55
CA THR A 194 -8.47 -5.56 15.29
C THR A 194 -8.70 -4.50 14.22
N VAL A 195 -8.01 -3.36 14.33
CA VAL A 195 -8.11 -2.30 13.31
C VAL A 195 -7.66 -2.80 11.94
N ASN A 196 -6.51 -3.45 11.86
CA ASN A 196 -5.97 -3.97 10.60
C ASN A 196 -6.90 -4.99 9.94
N GLU A 197 -7.49 -5.88 10.72
CA GLU A 197 -8.42 -6.89 10.23
C GLU A 197 -9.71 -6.27 9.71
N GLU A 198 -10.34 -5.39 10.48
CA GLU A 198 -11.58 -4.71 10.08
C GLU A 198 -11.39 -3.83 8.83
N MET A 199 -10.27 -3.10 8.76
CA MET A 199 -9.95 -2.30 7.59
C MET A 199 -9.77 -3.16 6.33
N SER A 200 -9.09 -4.30 6.44
CA SER A 200 -8.88 -5.22 5.31
C SER A 200 -10.18 -5.86 4.83
N LYS A 201 -11.07 -6.28 5.74
CA LYS A 201 -12.36 -6.88 5.37
C LYS A 201 -13.20 -5.96 4.47
N ALA A 202 -13.13 -4.67 4.70
CA ALA A 202 -13.97 -3.68 4.05
C ALA A 202 -13.25 -2.85 2.96
N LEU A 203 -12.00 -3.20 2.63
CA LEU A 203 -11.17 -2.41 1.73
C LEU A 203 -11.82 -2.21 0.34
N PHE A 204 -12.43 -3.25 -0.22
CA PHE A 204 -13.06 -3.23 -1.54
C PHE A 204 -14.54 -2.83 -1.52
N MET A 205 -15.08 -2.54 -0.35
CA MET A 205 -16.48 -2.15 -0.15
C MET A 205 -16.69 -0.66 -0.37
N ASN A 206 -17.85 -0.28 -0.86
CA ASN A 206 -18.27 1.13 -0.90
C ASN A 206 -18.79 1.60 0.49
N LYS A 207 -19.05 2.90 0.62
CA LYS A 207 -19.48 3.51 1.88
C LYS A 207 -20.78 2.90 2.44
N LYS A 208 -21.72 2.53 1.57
CA LYS A 208 -23.00 1.92 1.99
C LYS A 208 -22.76 0.51 2.55
N GLU A 209 -21.96 -0.27 1.87
CA GLU A 209 -21.58 -1.64 2.28
C GLU A 209 -20.82 -1.63 3.60
N ARG A 210 -19.86 -0.71 3.79
CA ARG A 210 -19.11 -0.56 5.04
C ARG A 210 -20.02 -0.24 6.22
N ARG A 211 -21.00 0.67 6.03
CA ARG A 211 -21.99 1.01 7.06
C ARG A 211 -22.90 -0.16 7.40
N ALA A 212 -23.26 -0.96 6.40
CA ALA A 212 -24.10 -2.13 6.60
C ALA A 212 -23.35 -3.28 7.29
N LEU A 213 -22.01 -3.36 7.12
CA LEU A 213 -21.20 -4.42 7.71
C LEU A 213 -21.16 -4.29 9.24
N SER A 214 -20.75 -3.15 9.77
CA SER A 214 -20.73 -2.88 11.21
C SER A 214 -20.55 -1.39 11.53
N PRO A 215 -20.99 -0.94 12.74
CA PRO A 215 -20.67 0.40 13.23
C PRO A 215 -19.16 0.66 13.36
N LEU A 216 -18.39 -0.36 13.73
CA LEU A 216 -16.92 -0.25 13.83
C LEU A 216 -16.28 0.03 12.48
N THR A 217 -16.68 -0.70 11.45
CA THR A 217 -16.19 -0.47 10.08
C THR A 217 -16.53 0.94 9.59
N ALA A 218 -17.76 1.38 9.84
CA ALA A 218 -18.19 2.73 9.48
C ALA A 218 -17.38 3.82 10.18
N PHE A 219 -17.03 3.61 11.45
CA PHE A 219 -16.17 4.49 12.22
C PHE A 219 -14.72 4.52 11.66
N LEU A 220 -14.11 3.37 11.44
CA LEU A 220 -12.72 3.26 10.98
C LEU A 220 -12.50 3.90 9.60
N TYR A 221 -13.49 3.87 8.74
CA TYR A 221 -13.48 4.53 7.43
C TYR A 221 -14.08 5.95 7.45
N GLY A 222 -14.49 6.44 8.61
CA GLY A 222 -15.01 7.79 8.81
C GLY A 222 -13.97 8.83 9.15
N ASN A 223 -14.39 10.07 9.37
CA ASN A 223 -13.51 11.22 9.64
C ASN A 223 -12.65 11.08 10.91
N ASP A 224 -13.11 10.31 11.88
CA ASP A 224 -12.37 10.01 13.12
C ASP A 224 -11.52 8.75 13.03
N GLY A 225 -11.54 8.08 11.89
CA GLY A 225 -10.77 6.86 11.64
C GLY A 225 -9.31 7.16 11.24
N PRO A 226 -8.44 6.12 11.27
CA PRO A 226 -6.99 6.27 11.20
C PRO A 226 -6.45 6.73 9.83
N ILE A 227 -7.29 6.74 8.79
CA ILE A 227 -6.88 7.17 7.45
C ILE A 227 -7.45 8.53 7.04
N TRP A 228 -8.33 9.14 7.87
CA TRP A 228 -8.97 10.43 7.59
C TRP A 228 -8.80 11.47 8.69
N TYR A 229 -8.48 11.06 9.92
CA TYR A 229 -8.42 12.00 11.04
C TYR A 229 -7.32 13.04 10.84
N LEU A 230 -7.72 14.30 10.77
CA LEU A 230 -6.81 15.44 10.78
C LEU A 230 -6.94 16.15 12.12
N SER A 231 -5.89 16.14 12.92
CA SER A 231 -5.79 16.97 14.10
C SER A 231 -5.68 18.43 13.66
N LEU A 232 -6.76 19.18 13.81
CA LEU A 232 -6.70 20.63 13.76
C LEU A 232 -6.04 21.09 15.06
N ILE A 233 -4.72 21.17 15.08
CA ILE A 233 -4.03 21.92 16.11
C ILE A 233 -4.31 23.39 15.81
N HIS A 234 -5.26 23.97 16.53
CA HIS A 234 -5.37 25.41 16.59
C HIS A 234 -4.13 25.93 17.35
N ILE A 235 -3.19 26.41 16.57
CA ILE A 235 -2.09 27.19 17.10
C ILE A 235 -2.61 28.59 17.43
#